data_df52383d73eff76975d464a85c3abe96
#
_entry.id   df52383d73eff76975d464a85c3abe96
#
_cell.length_a   1.000
_cell.length_b   1.000
_cell.length_c   1.000
_cell.angle_alpha   90.00
_cell.angle_beta   90.00
_cell.angle_gamma   90.00
#
_symmetry.space_group_name_H-M   'P 1'
#
loop_
_entity.id
_entity.type
_entity.pdbx_description
1 polymer ?
#
loop_
_entity_poly.entity_id
_entity_poly.type
_entity_poly.pdbx_seq_one_letter_code
_entity_poly.pdbx_strand_id
1 'polypeptide(L)'
;MELVFIRHGESEANVLQRDVGGFCCGRWDCALTEAGRRQAESLRGRAEVSGADVIICSPLRRTRETAAAFADKPVIYDARITERTLGDFDGKWNRDLEKVPEYNKYFTDKNYMDFRGNFYISTPNGESYADVVKRVTPFLHELKTKGYKKTVVVSHVIAVRCMLKVVLGLPEEETIKYKVKQCEPITVTLT
;
A
#
# COMPACT_ATOMS: atom_id res chain seq x y z
N MET A 1 5.88 20.73 3.71
CA MET A 1 5.22 20.27 2.50
C MET A 1 3.97 19.47 2.87
N GLU A 2 2.83 19.70 2.21
CA GLU A 2 1.62 18.89 2.39
C GLU A 2 1.74 17.57 1.61
N LEU A 3 1.55 16.44 2.29
CA LEU A 3 1.45 15.11 1.70
C LEU A 3 0.03 14.57 1.84
N VAL A 4 -0.53 14.09 0.74
CA VAL A 4 -1.84 13.45 0.69
C VAL A 4 -1.66 12.00 0.27
N PHE A 5 -1.82 11.08 1.20
CA PHE A 5 -1.77 9.65 0.91
C PHE A 5 -3.14 9.12 0.52
N ILE A 6 -3.20 8.34 -0.55
CA ILE A 6 -4.40 7.69 -1.05
C ILE A 6 -4.11 6.21 -1.25
N ARG A 7 -4.88 5.36 -0.59
CA ARG A 7 -4.92 3.94 -0.91
C ARG A 7 -5.79 3.73 -2.16
N HIS A 8 -5.36 2.86 -3.06
CA HIS A 8 -6.14 2.48 -4.25
C HIS A 8 -7.59 2.07 -3.91
N GLY A 9 -8.50 2.22 -4.87
CA GLY A 9 -9.88 1.75 -4.79
C GLY A 9 -10.00 0.23 -4.63
N GLU A 10 -11.19 -0.28 -4.39
CA GLU A 10 -11.42 -1.72 -4.25
C GLU A 10 -10.90 -2.46 -5.48
N SER A 11 -10.12 -3.51 -5.26
CA SER A 11 -9.53 -4.34 -6.31
C SER A 11 -10.05 -5.79 -6.24
N GLU A 12 -9.86 -6.54 -7.32
CA GLU A 12 -10.19 -7.97 -7.38
C GLU A 12 -9.58 -8.75 -6.20
N ALA A 13 -8.35 -8.42 -5.81
CA ALA A 13 -7.70 -9.04 -4.65
C ALA A 13 -8.40 -8.72 -3.33
N ASN A 14 -8.98 -7.53 -3.17
CA ASN A 14 -9.74 -7.19 -1.97
C ASN A 14 -11.03 -7.99 -1.88
N VAL A 15 -11.69 -8.23 -3.01
CA VAL A 15 -12.89 -9.09 -3.08
C VAL A 15 -12.54 -10.53 -2.72
N LEU A 16 -11.49 -11.10 -3.33
CA LEU A 16 -11.03 -12.45 -3.00
C LEU A 16 -10.70 -12.60 -1.51
N GLN A 17 -10.02 -11.61 -0.93
CA GLN A 17 -9.66 -11.63 0.49
C GLN A 17 -10.89 -11.51 1.40
N ARG A 18 -11.89 -10.68 1.03
CA ARG A 18 -13.10 -10.46 1.83
C ARG A 18 -14.06 -11.64 1.73
N ASP A 19 -14.33 -12.12 0.52
CA ASP A 19 -15.45 -13.04 0.26
C ASP A 19 -15.06 -14.50 0.41
N VAL A 20 -13.78 -14.84 0.14
CA VAL A 20 -13.26 -16.21 0.25
C VAL A 20 -12.28 -16.35 1.43
N GLY A 21 -11.48 -15.33 1.69
CA GLY A 21 -10.42 -15.36 2.69
C GLY A 21 -9.19 -16.15 2.26
N GLY A 22 -8.10 -16.01 2.99
CA GLY A 22 -6.89 -16.82 2.78
C GLY A 22 -6.12 -16.55 1.50
N PHE A 23 -6.44 -15.52 0.72
CA PHE A 23 -5.68 -15.13 -0.47
C PHE A 23 -4.53 -14.19 -0.09
N CYS A 24 -3.33 -14.48 -0.57
CA CYS A 24 -2.13 -13.68 -0.38
C CYS A 24 -1.98 -12.69 -1.54
N CYS A 25 -2.51 -11.49 -1.39
CA CYS A 25 -2.49 -10.50 -2.46
C CYS A 25 -1.08 -9.94 -2.74
N GLY A 26 -0.42 -9.41 -1.71
CA GLY A 26 0.88 -8.74 -1.84
C GLY A 26 0.99 -7.86 -3.09
N ARG A 27 1.94 -8.17 -3.95
CA ARG A 27 2.16 -7.50 -5.25
C ARG A 27 1.48 -8.18 -6.44
N TRP A 28 0.60 -9.15 -6.21
CA TRP A 28 -0.22 -9.69 -7.30
C TRP A 28 -0.94 -8.55 -8.03
N ASP A 29 -0.68 -8.42 -9.34
CA ASP A 29 -1.11 -7.26 -10.12
C ASP A 29 -2.51 -7.46 -10.70
N CYS A 30 -3.50 -6.91 -10.02
CA CYS A 30 -4.92 -7.02 -10.33
C CYS A 30 -5.56 -5.66 -10.62
N ALA A 31 -6.71 -5.68 -11.30
CA ALA A 31 -7.51 -4.52 -11.64
C ALA A 31 -8.33 -4.00 -10.46
N LEU A 32 -8.85 -2.79 -10.57
CA LEU A 32 -9.96 -2.31 -9.76
C LEU A 32 -11.25 -3.04 -10.13
N THR A 33 -12.12 -3.24 -9.14
CA THR A 33 -13.51 -3.61 -9.38
C THR A 33 -14.27 -2.40 -9.94
N GLU A 34 -15.52 -2.61 -10.36
CA GLU A 34 -16.38 -1.49 -10.75
C GLU A 34 -16.63 -0.54 -9.55
N ALA A 35 -16.84 -1.10 -8.36
CA ALA A 35 -16.93 -0.30 -7.13
C ALA A 35 -15.66 0.50 -6.86
N GLY A 36 -14.49 -0.11 -7.06
CA GLY A 36 -13.20 0.56 -6.91
C GLY A 36 -13.00 1.70 -7.91
N ARG A 37 -13.48 1.56 -9.14
CA ARG A 37 -13.44 2.64 -10.15
C ARG A 37 -14.31 3.82 -9.71
N ARG A 38 -15.54 3.57 -9.25
CA ARG A 38 -16.41 4.62 -8.69
C ARG A 38 -15.80 5.32 -7.47
N GLN A 39 -15.13 4.56 -6.59
CA GLN A 39 -14.39 5.14 -5.48
C GLN A 39 -13.25 6.06 -5.96
N ALA A 40 -12.50 5.64 -6.98
CA ALA A 40 -11.42 6.44 -7.54
C ALA A 40 -11.95 7.71 -8.23
N GLU A 41 -13.04 7.62 -8.97
CA GLU A 41 -13.70 8.77 -9.60
C GLU A 41 -14.20 9.82 -8.60
N SER A 42 -14.63 9.38 -7.41
CA SER A 42 -15.08 10.29 -6.33
C SER A 42 -13.97 11.17 -5.77
N LEU A 43 -12.70 10.90 -6.08
CA LEU A 43 -11.57 11.75 -5.73
C LEU A 43 -11.49 13.01 -6.61
N ARG A 44 -12.10 12.99 -7.79
CA ARG A 44 -12.04 14.09 -8.74
C ARG A 44 -12.65 15.36 -8.13
N GLY A 45 -11.89 16.44 -8.13
CA GLY A 45 -12.34 17.74 -7.62
C GLY A 45 -12.35 17.88 -6.10
N ARG A 46 -11.96 16.85 -5.36
CA ARG A 46 -11.81 16.98 -3.89
C ARG A 46 -10.68 17.95 -3.54
N ALA A 47 -10.90 18.78 -2.53
CA ALA A 47 -9.93 19.78 -2.09
C ALA A 47 -8.56 19.17 -1.71
N GLU A 48 -8.57 17.96 -1.14
CA GLU A 48 -7.34 17.27 -0.73
C GLU A 48 -6.43 16.92 -1.90
N VAL A 49 -6.98 16.62 -3.08
CA VAL A 49 -6.19 16.26 -4.27
C VAL A 49 -6.01 17.40 -5.24
N SER A 50 -6.90 18.39 -5.21
CA SER A 50 -6.85 19.57 -6.09
C SER A 50 -5.63 20.43 -5.77
N GLY A 51 -5.03 21.02 -6.82
CA GLY A 51 -3.89 21.93 -6.69
C GLY A 51 -2.60 21.26 -6.25
N ALA A 52 -2.48 19.93 -6.32
CA ALA A 52 -1.21 19.24 -6.09
C ALA A 52 -0.17 19.68 -7.11
N ASP A 53 1.09 19.85 -6.71
CA ASP A 53 2.19 20.13 -7.63
C ASP A 53 2.56 18.87 -8.43
N VAL A 54 2.43 17.71 -7.79
CA VAL A 54 2.78 16.42 -8.37
C VAL A 54 1.87 15.30 -7.84
N ILE A 55 1.60 14.32 -8.70
CA ILE A 55 0.96 13.06 -8.33
C ILE A 55 1.98 11.95 -8.53
N ILE A 56 2.32 11.22 -7.46
CA ILE A 56 3.25 10.09 -7.49
C ILE A 56 2.46 8.81 -7.18
N CYS A 57 2.66 7.79 -7.98
CA CYS A 57 1.85 6.58 -7.94
C CYS A 57 2.72 5.32 -7.93
N SER A 58 2.31 4.33 -7.18
CA SER A 58 2.83 2.96 -7.31
C SER A 58 2.58 2.42 -8.73
N PRO A 59 3.51 1.66 -9.33
CA PRO A 59 3.33 1.15 -10.69
C PRO A 59 2.31 0.02 -10.82
N LEU A 60 1.76 -0.53 -9.72
CA LEU A 60 0.78 -1.62 -9.79
C LEU A 60 -0.54 -1.16 -10.41
N ARG A 61 -1.20 -2.04 -11.18
CA ARG A 61 -2.37 -1.74 -11.99
C ARG A 61 -3.48 -1.03 -11.20
N ARG A 62 -3.87 -1.55 -10.03
CA ARG A 62 -4.92 -0.97 -9.19
C ARG A 62 -4.65 0.47 -8.74
N THR A 63 -3.38 0.83 -8.51
CA THR A 63 -2.98 2.21 -8.17
C THR A 63 -2.95 3.10 -9.40
N ARG A 64 -2.48 2.60 -10.55
CA ARG A 64 -2.51 3.34 -11.82
C ARG A 64 -3.95 3.66 -12.24
N GLU A 65 -4.86 2.67 -12.17
CA GLU A 65 -6.29 2.86 -12.47
C GLU A 65 -6.92 3.87 -11.50
N THR A 66 -6.53 3.84 -10.21
CA THR A 66 -7.00 4.84 -9.23
C THR A 66 -6.52 6.24 -9.59
N ALA A 67 -5.22 6.42 -9.85
CA ALA A 67 -4.66 7.73 -10.19
C ALA A 67 -5.26 8.27 -11.48
N ALA A 68 -5.41 7.45 -12.52
CA ALA A 68 -5.97 7.84 -13.81
C ALA A 68 -7.41 8.38 -13.71
N ALA A 69 -8.18 7.95 -12.71
CA ALA A 69 -9.56 8.39 -12.54
C ALA A 69 -9.70 9.85 -12.12
N PHE A 70 -8.70 10.44 -11.44
CA PHE A 70 -8.78 11.81 -10.94
C PHE A 70 -7.62 12.72 -11.35
N ALA A 71 -6.50 12.16 -11.86
CA ALA A 71 -5.31 12.94 -12.18
C ALA A 71 -5.60 13.98 -13.30
N ASP A 72 -5.23 15.22 -13.04
CA ASP A 72 -5.32 16.37 -13.93
C ASP A 72 -3.98 16.74 -14.56
N LYS A 73 -2.94 15.95 -14.29
CA LYS A 73 -1.56 16.13 -14.74
C LYS A 73 -0.85 14.79 -14.90
N PRO A 74 0.36 14.78 -15.54
CA PRO A 74 1.16 13.56 -15.64
C PRO A 74 1.47 12.96 -14.29
N VAL A 75 1.35 11.63 -14.18
CA VAL A 75 1.63 10.85 -12.98
C VAL A 75 3.06 10.32 -13.03
N ILE A 76 3.82 10.50 -11.96
CA ILE A 76 5.15 9.92 -11.80
C ILE A 76 5.02 8.57 -11.10
N TYR A 77 5.65 7.54 -11.64
CA TYR A 77 5.64 6.21 -11.04
C TYR A 77 6.92 5.95 -10.23
N ASP A 78 6.76 5.45 -9.00
CA ASP A 78 7.88 5.10 -8.13
C ASP A 78 7.70 3.71 -7.51
N ALA A 79 8.63 2.81 -7.77
CA ALA A 79 8.58 1.44 -7.26
C ALA A 79 8.78 1.35 -5.74
N ARG A 80 9.37 2.37 -5.11
CA ARG A 80 9.58 2.41 -3.65
C ARG A 80 8.27 2.49 -2.85
N ILE A 81 7.17 2.88 -3.49
CA ILE A 81 5.85 2.97 -2.84
C ILE A 81 4.90 1.85 -3.26
N THR A 82 5.40 0.73 -3.81
CA THR A 82 4.60 -0.47 -4.05
C THR A 82 4.14 -1.12 -2.76
N GLU A 83 3.15 -2.02 -2.84
CA GLU A 83 2.71 -2.80 -1.69
C GLU A 83 3.83 -3.70 -1.14
N ARG A 84 3.72 -4.10 0.10
CA ARG A 84 4.56 -5.14 0.68
C ARG A 84 4.43 -6.41 -0.15
N THR A 85 5.54 -6.94 -0.65
CA THR A 85 5.51 -8.25 -1.27
C THR A 85 5.43 -9.34 -0.19
N LEU A 86 4.64 -10.36 -0.45
CA LEU A 86 4.64 -11.61 0.30
C LEU A 86 5.53 -12.66 -0.37
N GLY A 87 6.37 -12.24 -1.34
CA GLY A 87 7.34 -13.09 -2.01
C GLY A 87 6.69 -14.31 -2.63
N ASP A 88 7.13 -15.51 -2.23
CA ASP A 88 6.63 -16.78 -2.77
C ASP A 88 5.12 -16.99 -2.53
N PHE A 89 4.51 -16.20 -1.65
CA PHE A 89 3.09 -16.30 -1.32
C PHE A 89 2.21 -15.37 -2.19
N ASP A 90 2.79 -14.40 -2.90
CA ASP A 90 2.03 -13.47 -3.73
C ASP A 90 1.17 -14.20 -4.76
N GLY A 91 -0.13 -13.89 -4.79
CA GLY A 91 -1.09 -14.49 -5.72
C GLY A 91 -1.51 -15.93 -5.39
N LYS A 92 -1.18 -16.45 -4.21
CA LYS A 92 -1.50 -17.83 -3.80
C LYS A 92 -2.51 -17.89 -2.67
N TRP A 93 -3.15 -19.05 -2.53
CA TRP A 93 -4.07 -19.34 -1.44
C TRP A 93 -3.37 -19.99 -0.25
N ASN A 94 -3.72 -19.62 0.98
CA ASN A 94 -3.20 -20.26 2.19
C ASN A 94 -3.34 -21.78 2.14
N ARG A 95 -4.50 -22.30 1.73
CA ARG A 95 -4.79 -23.74 1.61
C ARG A 95 -3.83 -24.52 0.71
N ASP A 96 -3.19 -23.84 -0.25
CA ASP A 96 -2.22 -24.44 -1.14
C ASP A 96 -0.80 -24.30 -0.59
N LEU A 97 -0.50 -23.17 0.03
CA LEU A 97 0.77 -22.89 0.72
C LEU A 97 0.98 -23.82 1.94
N GLU A 98 -0.07 -24.11 2.71
CA GLU A 98 -0.04 -25.00 3.87
C GLU A 98 0.43 -26.42 3.54
N LYS A 99 0.22 -26.88 2.28
CA LYS A 99 0.63 -28.20 1.81
C LYS A 99 2.11 -28.28 1.45
N VAL A 100 2.78 -27.14 1.33
CA VAL A 100 4.22 -27.08 0.98
C VAL A 100 5.02 -27.19 2.28
N PRO A 101 5.86 -28.22 2.45
CA PRO A 101 6.56 -28.49 3.71
C PRO A 101 7.36 -27.27 4.21
N GLU A 102 8.07 -26.58 3.33
CA GLU A 102 8.90 -25.42 3.66
C GLU A 102 8.09 -24.22 4.16
N TYR A 103 6.80 -24.15 3.82
CA TYR A 103 5.91 -23.04 4.18
C TYR A 103 4.99 -23.36 5.37
N ASN A 104 4.89 -24.63 5.77
CA ASN A 104 3.98 -25.11 6.82
C ASN A 104 4.12 -24.32 8.13
N LYS A 105 5.35 -23.91 8.51
CA LYS A 105 5.60 -23.12 9.72
C LYS A 105 4.80 -21.81 9.78
N TYR A 106 4.49 -21.18 8.65
CA TYR A 106 3.70 -19.94 8.61
C TYR A 106 2.23 -20.15 8.95
N PHE A 107 1.79 -21.39 9.07
CA PHE A 107 0.42 -21.79 9.36
C PHE A 107 0.28 -22.58 10.65
N THR A 108 1.39 -23.11 11.21
CA THR A 108 1.40 -24.00 12.37
C THR A 108 2.27 -23.51 13.53
N ASP A 109 3.30 -22.71 13.28
CA ASP A 109 4.19 -22.20 14.32
C ASP A 109 3.78 -20.78 14.72
N LYS A 110 3.42 -20.61 16.01
CA LYS A 110 3.01 -19.31 16.58
C LYS A 110 4.01 -18.17 16.35
N ASN A 111 5.29 -18.48 16.16
CA ASN A 111 6.32 -17.47 15.90
C ASN A 111 6.27 -16.94 14.46
N TYR A 112 5.58 -17.62 13.52
CA TYR A 112 5.48 -17.25 12.12
C TYR A 112 4.05 -16.99 11.65
N MET A 113 3.02 -17.53 12.33
CA MET A 113 1.61 -17.45 11.90
C MET A 113 1.11 -16.01 11.74
N ASP A 114 1.66 -15.06 12.49
CA ASP A 114 1.28 -13.65 12.40
C ASP A 114 2.12 -12.86 11.37
N PHE A 115 2.63 -13.48 10.33
CA PHE A 115 3.42 -12.80 9.31
C PHE A 115 2.70 -11.61 8.64
N ARG A 116 1.37 -11.58 8.73
CA ARG A 116 0.56 -10.48 8.18
C ARG A 116 0.53 -9.25 9.09
N GLY A 117 0.52 -9.46 10.40
CA GLY A 117 0.39 -8.43 11.43
C GLY A 117 1.67 -8.16 12.21
N ASN A 118 2.75 -8.91 12.00
CA ASN A 118 4.02 -8.69 12.68
C ASN A 118 4.89 -7.70 11.92
N PHE A 119 5.60 -6.85 12.68
CA PHE A 119 6.42 -5.79 12.09
C PHE A 119 7.72 -6.33 11.46
N TYR A 120 8.26 -7.45 11.96
CA TYR A 120 9.56 -7.98 11.58
C TYR A 120 9.53 -9.30 10.82
N ILE A 121 8.38 -10.00 10.83
CA ILE A 121 8.27 -11.30 10.15
C ILE A 121 7.98 -11.08 8.67
N SER A 122 8.80 -11.67 7.80
CA SER A 122 8.56 -11.77 6.35
C SER A 122 8.28 -13.21 5.95
N THR A 123 7.58 -13.38 4.85
CA THR A 123 7.46 -14.65 4.12
C THR A 123 8.71 -14.89 3.27
N PRO A 124 8.95 -16.13 2.75
CA PRO A 124 10.08 -16.41 1.87
C PRO A 124 10.11 -15.46 0.68
N ASN A 125 11.27 -14.83 0.44
CA ASN A 125 11.45 -13.81 -0.61
C ASN A 125 10.51 -12.59 -0.51
N GLY A 126 9.83 -12.43 0.63
CA GLY A 126 8.91 -11.32 0.90
C GLY A 126 9.53 -10.22 1.76
N GLU A 127 8.72 -9.20 2.05
CA GLU A 127 9.06 -8.09 2.92
C GLU A 127 8.30 -8.17 4.25
N SER A 128 8.96 -7.77 5.34
CA SER A 128 8.32 -7.35 6.59
C SER A 128 7.87 -5.88 6.50
N TYR A 129 7.16 -5.36 7.52
CA TYR A 129 6.90 -3.92 7.65
C TYR A 129 8.21 -3.13 7.76
N ALA A 130 9.21 -3.65 8.49
CA ALA A 130 10.51 -3.01 8.63
C ALA A 130 11.22 -2.83 7.28
N ASP A 131 11.14 -3.82 6.37
CA ASP A 131 11.71 -3.72 5.03
C ASP A 131 10.98 -2.65 4.20
N VAL A 132 9.65 -2.58 4.30
CA VAL A 132 8.89 -1.52 3.63
C VAL A 132 9.27 -0.14 4.16
N VAL A 133 9.41 0.04 5.49
CA VAL A 133 9.90 1.30 6.09
C VAL A 133 11.27 1.66 5.51
N LYS A 134 12.19 0.69 5.43
CA LYS A 134 13.53 0.91 4.89
C LYS A 134 13.52 1.47 3.46
N ARG A 135 12.60 1.00 2.59
CA ARG A 135 12.54 1.49 1.20
C ARG A 135 11.73 2.77 0.99
N VAL A 136 10.72 3.04 1.84
CA VAL A 136 9.93 4.27 1.71
C VAL A 136 10.60 5.49 2.36
N THR A 137 11.52 5.28 3.30
CA THR A 137 12.24 6.36 3.97
C THR A 137 13.06 7.22 2.99
N PRO A 138 13.93 6.66 2.12
CA PRO A 138 14.65 7.47 1.12
C PRO A 138 13.71 8.15 0.11
N PHE A 139 12.57 7.56 -0.23
CA PHE A 139 11.55 8.21 -1.05
C PHE A 139 11.03 9.49 -0.40
N LEU A 140 10.66 9.44 0.88
CA LEU A 140 10.18 10.60 1.63
C LEU A 140 11.25 11.67 1.82
N HIS A 141 12.51 11.27 2.06
CA HIS A 141 13.63 12.20 2.14
C HIS A 141 13.86 12.91 0.81
N GLU A 142 13.80 12.19 -0.30
CA GLU A 142 13.93 12.79 -1.63
C GLU A 142 12.83 13.81 -1.90
N LEU A 143 11.57 13.51 -1.51
CA LEU A 143 10.46 14.44 -1.70
C LEU A 143 10.70 15.79 -1.02
N LYS A 144 11.33 15.83 0.16
CA LYS A 144 11.66 17.07 0.87
C LYS A 144 12.58 17.99 0.04
N THR A 145 13.41 17.42 -0.82
CA THR A 145 14.38 18.20 -1.63
C THR A 145 13.80 18.73 -2.94
N LYS A 146 12.59 18.28 -3.34
CA LYS A 146 11.96 18.66 -4.63
C LYS A 146 11.31 20.03 -4.64
N GLY A 147 11.09 20.64 -3.47
CA GLY A 147 10.47 21.97 -3.36
C GLY A 147 8.97 22.01 -3.64
N TYR A 148 8.29 20.85 -3.72
CA TYR A 148 6.84 20.79 -3.87
C TYR A 148 6.15 21.34 -2.61
N LYS A 149 5.04 22.07 -2.81
CA LYS A 149 4.18 22.53 -1.71
C LYS A 149 3.17 21.47 -1.32
N LYS A 150 2.59 20.77 -2.32
CA LYS A 150 1.59 19.72 -2.15
C LYS A 150 1.88 18.54 -3.07
N THR A 151 1.97 17.34 -2.49
CA THR A 151 2.20 16.08 -3.22
C THR A 151 1.09 15.08 -2.90
N VAL A 152 0.47 14.51 -3.93
CA VAL A 152 -0.46 13.39 -3.79
C VAL A 152 0.28 12.09 -4.07
N VAL A 153 0.15 11.11 -3.18
CA VAL A 153 0.79 9.80 -3.26
C VAL A 153 -0.27 8.70 -3.30
N VAL A 154 -0.41 8.03 -4.44
CA VAL A 154 -1.35 6.91 -4.62
C VAL A 154 -0.62 5.59 -4.42
N SER A 155 -1.01 4.84 -3.40
CA SER A 155 -0.27 3.64 -2.97
C SER A 155 -1.21 2.58 -2.36
N HIS A 156 -0.72 1.80 -1.43
CA HIS A 156 -1.35 0.61 -0.85
C HIS A 156 -1.38 0.68 0.67
N VAL A 157 -2.14 -0.20 1.30
CA VAL A 157 -2.40 -0.11 2.74
C VAL A 157 -1.13 -0.19 3.58
N ILE A 158 -0.22 -1.14 3.32
CA ILE A 158 0.98 -1.30 4.15
C ILE A 158 2.03 -0.23 3.80
N ALA A 159 2.22 0.07 2.53
CA ALA A 159 3.13 1.14 2.11
C ALA A 159 2.71 2.50 2.70
N VAL A 160 1.41 2.84 2.69
CA VAL A 160 0.89 4.08 3.33
C VAL A 160 1.12 4.06 4.84
N ARG A 161 0.83 2.95 5.53
CA ARG A 161 1.11 2.80 6.97
C ARG A 161 2.59 3.05 7.29
N CYS A 162 3.50 2.48 6.50
CA CYS A 162 4.94 2.66 6.69
C CYS A 162 5.39 4.10 6.39
N MET A 163 4.82 4.76 5.38
CA MET A 163 5.09 6.18 5.13
C MET A 163 4.58 7.07 6.28
N LEU A 164 3.38 6.79 6.80
CA LEU A 164 2.82 7.49 7.97
C LEU A 164 3.68 7.27 9.22
N LYS A 165 4.20 6.04 9.44
CA LYS A 165 5.16 5.78 10.51
C LYS A 165 6.35 6.73 10.43
N VAL A 166 6.94 6.88 9.26
CA VAL A 166 8.13 7.74 9.07
C VAL A 166 7.78 9.23 9.28
N VAL A 167 6.64 9.68 8.74
CA VAL A 167 6.25 11.10 8.80
C VAL A 167 5.77 11.51 10.20
N LEU A 168 5.00 10.65 10.88
CA LEU A 168 4.37 10.94 12.17
C LEU A 168 5.13 10.36 13.36
N GLY A 169 6.18 9.56 13.13
CA GLY A 169 6.92 8.90 14.21
C GLY A 169 6.12 7.81 14.93
N LEU A 170 5.17 7.15 14.26
CA LEU A 170 4.27 6.20 14.92
C LEU A 170 5.03 4.99 15.50
N PRO A 171 4.64 4.50 16.69
CA PRO A 171 5.08 3.19 17.19
C PRO A 171 4.69 2.07 16.22
N GLU A 172 5.40 0.95 16.29
CA GLU A 172 5.16 -0.21 15.39
C GLU A 172 3.73 -0.75 15.50
N GLU A 173 3.26 -0.90 16.72
CA GLU A 173 1.92 -1.42 17.01
C GLU A 173 0.82 -0.50 16.44
N GLU A 174 0.96 0.80 16.58
CA GLU A 174 0.04 1.77 15.99
C GLU A 174 0.11 1.77 14.47
N THR A 175 1.32 1.62 13.91
CA THR A 175 1.54 1.52 12.47
C THR A 175 0.76 0.36 11.85
N ILE A 176 0.86 -0.83 12.45
CA ILE A 176 0.16 -2.04 11.98
C ILE A 176 -1.36 -1.86 12.02
N LYS A 177 -1.88 -1.20 13.06
CA LYS A 177 -3.32 -1.01 13.30
C LYS A 177 -3.90 0.24 12.61
N TYR A 178 -3.07 1.09 12.01
CA TYR A 178 -3.55 2.34 11.40
C TYR A 178 -4.57 2.07 10.30
N LYS A 179 -5.72 2.75 10.37
CA LYS A 179 -6.81 2.54 9.40
C LYS A 179 -6.55 3.35 8.14
N VAL A 180 -6.35 2.67 7.02
CA VAL A 180 -6.18 3.25 5.69
C VAL A 180 -7.31 2.74 4.80
N LYS A 181 -8.35 3.56 4.64
CA LYS A 181 -9.51 3.21 3.80
C LYS A 181 -9.21 3.47 2.32
N GLN A 182 -9.94 2.79 1.44
CA GLN A 182 -9.80 2.93 0.00
C GLN A 182 -10.32 4.29 -0.46
N CYS A 183 -9.55 4.98 -1.30
CA CYS A 183 -9.87 6.30 -1.87
C CYS A 183 -10.29 7.35 -0.82
N GLU A 184 -9.86 7.21 0.42
CA GLU A 184 -10.03 8.22 1.47
C GLU A 184 -8.68 8.90 1.70
N PRO A 185 -8.52 10.18 1.33
CA PRO A 185 -7.26 10.90 1.48
C PRO A 185 -6.86 11.07 2.95
N ILE A 186 -5.57 10.88 3.23
CA ILE A 186 -4.95 11.14 4.53
C ILE A 186 -3.92 12.24 4.31
N THR A 187 -4.20 13.43 4.86
CA THR A 187 -3.33 14.60 4.72
C THR A 187 -2.42 14.74 5.95
N VAL A 188 -1.14 14.91 5.69
CA VAL A 188 -0.12 15.14 6.74
C VAL A 188 0.88 16.21 6.29
N THR A 189 1.65 16.76 7.21
CA THR A 189 2.75 17.66 6.90
C THR A 189 4.08 16.93 6.99
N LEU A 190 4.84 16.96 5.89
CA LEU A 190 6.22 16.49 5.89
C LEU A 190 7.15 17.68 6.19
N THR A 191 7.69 17.70 7.40
CA THR A 191 8.65 18.69 7.90
C THR A 191 10.10 18.28 7.63
#